data_f3b95976a5f6c537bb90c5ac7d70ae14
#
_entry.id   f3b95976a5f6c537bb90c5ac7d70ae14
#
_cell.length_a   1.000
_cell.length_b   1.000
_cell.length_c   1.000
_cell.angle_alpha   90.00
_cell.angle_beta   90.00
_cell.angle_gamma   90.00
#
_symmetry.space_group_name_H-M   'P 1'
#
loop_
_entity.id
_entity.type
_entity.pdbx_description
1 polymer ?
#
loop_
_entity_poly.entity_id
_entity_poly.type
_entity_poly.pdbx_seq_one_letter_code
_entity_poly.pdbx_strand_id
1 'polypeptide(L)'
;MNQREINKLDKRNRLIASALDLFIINGVTKTSIDQIVKKANVGKGTFYLYFRDKDAISDAVILQASNDLFKYAAITTKKYEAPNNTERLINMLDLIIDVFKEYPYIVRIFRTSLTWKFIENAIANPTNEKVYHLIKDFFNYLLTFGYTDDEAFQLFFMILELVCSMSYTSLIMGVPSDIDKLKPILFNSIRSMIQQGPPNKK
;
A
#
# COMPACT_ATOMS: atom_id res chain seq x y z
N MET A 1 24.38 -6.40 -13.77
CA MET A 1 23.19 -6.54 -14.64
C MET A 1 23.62 -6.30 -16.08
N ASN A 2 23.34 -7.22 -16.99
CA ASN A 2 23.74 -7.05 -18.39
C ASN A 2 22.71 -6.17 -19.16
N GLN A 3 23.07 -5.66 -20.38
CA GLN A 3 22.20 -4.76 -21.16
C GLN A 3 20.84 -5.38 -21.51
N ARG A 4 20.76 -6.70 -21.66
CA ARG A 4 19.49 -7.41 -21.95
C ARG A 4 18.57 -7.39 -20.73
N GLU A 5 19.12 -7.54 -19.52
CA GLU A 5 18.36 -7.49 -18.27
C GLU A 5 17.83 -6.07 -18.01
N ILE A 6 18.65 -5.04 -18.27
CA ILE A 6 18.24 -3.63 -18.16
C ILE A 6 17.06 -3.36 -19.12
N ASN A 7 17.17 -3.75 -20.38
CA ASN A 7 16.12 -3.56 -21.38
C ASN A 7 14.85 -4.35 -21.05
N LYS A 8 14.99 -5.52 -20.41
CA LYS A 8 13.85 -6.33 -19.95
C LYS A 8 13.12 -5.63 -18.80
N LEU A 9 13.86 -5.12 -17.83
CA LEU A 9 13.29 -4.40 -16.70
C LEU A 9 12.59 -3.09 -17.14
N ASP A 10 13.21 -2.36 -18.06
CA ASP A 10 12.64 -1.13 -18.65
C ASP A 10 11.28 -1.39 -19.30
N LYS A 11 11.16 -2.40 -20.16
CA LYS A 11 9.89 -2.72 -20.82
C LYS A 11 8.80 -3.12 -19.81
N ARG A 12 9.15 -3.90 -18.77
CA ARG A 12 8.22 -4.28 -17.71
C ARG A 12 7.74 -3.04 -16.95
N ASN A 13 8.64 -2.14 -16.58
CA ASN A 13 8.30 -0.92 -15.86
C ASN A 13 7.44 0.02 -16.68
N ARG A 14 7.70 0.15 -17.99
CA ARG A 14 6.86 0.94 -18.91
C ARG A 14 5.45 0.38 -19.02
N LEU A 15 5.28 -0.95 -19.05
CA LEU A 15 3.97 -1.59 -19.03
C LEU A 15 3.22 -1.27 -17.73
N ILE A 16 3.88 -1.39 -16.58
CA ILE A 16 3.28 -1.08 -15.26
C ILE A 16 2.87 0.39 -15.19
N ALA A 17 3.76 1.32 -15.55
CA ALA A 17 3.46 2.76 -15.51
C ALA A 17 2.29 3.11 -16.46
N SER A 18 2.29 2.55 -17.67
CA SER A 18 1.20 2.77 -18.66
C SER A 18 -0.13 2.21 -18.19
N ALA A 19 -0.11 1.05 -17.52
CA ALA A 19 -1.30 0.44 -16.93
C ALA A 19 -1.83 1.29 -15.75
N LEU A 20 -0.95 1.76 -14.88
CA LEU A 20 -1.32 2.66 -13.77
C LEU A 20 -2.05 3.90 -14.29
N ASP A 21 -1.45 4.62 -15.25
CA ASP A 21 -2.06 5.81 -15.85
C ASP A 21 -3.45 5.54 -16.42
N LEU A 22 -3.60 4.42 -17.14
CA LEU A 22 -4.88 4.05 -17.75
C LEU A 22 -5.92 3.62 -16.70
N PHE A 23 -5.49 2.93 -15.63
CA PHE A 23 -6.36 2.53 -14.53
C PHE A 23 -6.87 3.73 -13.74
N ILE A 24 -6.04 4.77 -13.61
CA ILE A 24 -6.43 6.05 -13.02
C ILE A 24 -7.55 6.71 -13.81
N ILE A 25 -7.40 6.78 -15.14
CA ILE A 25 -8.32 7.52 -16.02
C ILE A 25 -9.60 6.71 -16.26
N ASN A 26 -9.49 5.45 -16.60
CA ASN A 26 -10.58 4.61 -17.11
C ASN A 26 -11.12 3.60 -16.10
N GLY A 27 -10.37 3.32 -15.04
CA GLY A 27 -10.56 2.17 -14.16
C GLY A 27 -10.02 0.87 -14.78
N VAL A 28 -9.75 -0.12 -13.91
CA VAL A 28 -9.17 -1.41 -14.32
C VAL A 28 -10.09 -2.15 -15.31
N THR A 29 -11.40 -2.17 -15.03
CA THR A 29 -12.37 -2.93 -15.84
C THR A 29 -12.42 -2.43 -17.29
N LYS A 30 -12.41 -1.11 -17.50
CA LYS A 30 -12.53 -0.48 -18.82
C LYS A 30 -11.20 -0.37 -19.58
N THR A 31 -10.08 -0.74 -18.96
CA THR A 31 -8.77 -0.71 -19.60
C THR A 31 -8.47 -2.06 -20.25
N SER A 32 -8.08 -2.06 -21.51
CA SER A 32 -7.69 -3.26 -22.26
C SER A 32 -6.17 -3.42 -22.32
N ILE A 33 -5.70 -4.65 -22.55
CA ILE A 33 -4.28 -4.95 -22.78
C ILE A 33 -3.78 -4.18 -24.01
N ASP A 34 -4.59 -4.05 -25.06
CA ASP A 34 -4.21 -3.34 -26.28
C ASP A 34 -3.96 -1.85 -26.03
N GLN A 35 -4.73 -1.22 -25.17
CA GLN A 35 -4.46 0.16 -24.74
C GLN A 35 -3.15 0.27 -23.93
N ILE A 36 -2.89 -0.68 -23.05
CA ILE A 36 -1.67 -0.70 -22.23
C ILE A 36 -0.43 -0.82 -23.10
N VAL A 37 -0.40 -1.80 -24.02
CA VAL A 37 0.78 -2.03 -24.89
C VAL A 37 1.00 -0.88 -25.85
N LYS A 38 -0.07 -0.27 -26.39
CA LYS A 38 0.01 0.92 -27.24
C LYS A 38 0.63 2.09 -26.48
N LYS A 39 0.15 2.37 -25.25
CA LYS A 39 0.70 3.46 -24.42
C LYS A 39 2.14 3.19 -23.99
N ALA A 40 2.48 1.94 -23.68
CA ALA A 40 3.83 1.52 -23.30
C ALA A 40 4.81 1.46 -24.49
N ASN A 41 4.32 1.63 -25.72
CA ASN A 41 5.09 1.48 -26.95
C ASN A 41 5.84 0.14 -27.02
N VAL A 42 5.09 -0.95 -26.81
CA VAL A 42 5.59 -2.34 -26.93
C VAL A 42 4.60 -3.19 -27.71
N GLY A 43 5.08 -4.29 -28.30
CA GLY A 43 4.20 -5.26 -28.97
C GLY A 43 3.39 -6.09 -27.95
N LYS A 44 2.19 -6.57 -28.36
CA LYS A 44 1.32 -7.42 -27.53
C LYS A 44 2.03 -8.71 -27.07
N GLY A 45 2.86 -9.31 -27.92
CA GLY A 45 3.71 -10.45 -27.54
C GLY A 45 4.68 -10.11 -26.40
N THR A 46 5.19 -8.87 -26.36
CA THR A 46 6.05 -8.42 -25.25
C THR A 46 5.29 -8.35 -23.94
N PHE A 47 4.01 -7.97 -23.93
CA PHE A 47 3.17 -8.01 -22.73
C PHE A 47 3.13 -9.41 -22.14
N TYR A 48 2.82 -10.42 -22.95
CA TYR A 48 2.68 -11.80 -22.48
C TYR A 48 4.00 -12.46 -22.03
N LEU A 49 5.15 -11.86 -22.33
CA LEU A 49 6.43 -12.28 -21.74
C LEU A 49 6.56 -11.88 -20.27
N TYR A 50 5.79 -10.88 -19.80
CA TYR A 50 5.87 -10.36 -18.42
C TYR A 50 4.62 -10.65 -17.60
N PHE A 51 3.46 -10.63 -18.23
CA PHE A 51 2.16 -10.75 -17.55
C PHE A 51 1.26 -11.70 -18.33
N ARG A 52 0.77 -12.74 -17.68
CA ARG A 52 -0.10 -13.74 -18.30
C ARG A 52 -1.44 -13.15 -18.74
N ASP A 53 -1.96 -12.17 -17.99
CA ASP A 53 -3.28 -11.56 -18.19
C ASP A 53 -3.33 -10.14 -17.58
N LYS A 54 -4.51 -9.52 -17.64
CA LYS A 54 -4.77 -8.19 -17.08
C LYS A 54 -4.70 -8.19 -15.54
N ASP A 55 -5.07 -9.27 -14.90
CA ASP A 55 -5.05 -9.36 -13.43
C ASP A 55 -3.59 -9.38 -12.94
N ALA A 56 -2.70 -10.10 -13.64
CA ALA A 56 -1.29 -10.14 -13.30
C ALA A 56 -0.61 -8.76 -13.39
N ILE A 57 -0.93 -7.94 -14.39
CA ILE A 57 -0.39 -6.58 -14.45
C ILE A 57 -1.09 -5.65 -13.44
N SER A 58 -2.37 -5.85 -13.16
CA SER A 58 -3.06 -5.11 -12.11
C SER A 58 -2.42 -5.35 -10.74
N ASP A 59 -2.14 -6.59 -10.39
CA ASP A 59 -1.41 -6.95 -9.17
C ASP A 59 -0.04 -6.27 -9.10
N ALA A 60 0.69 -6.24 -10.23
CA ALA A 60 2.00 -5.59 -10.29
C ALA A 60 1.92 -4.05 -10.13
N VAL A 61 0.92 -3.42 -10.74
CA VAL A 61 0.64 -1.97 -10.57
C VAL A 61 0.37 -1.64 -9.12
N ILE A 62 -0.47 -2.42 -8.50
CA ILE A 62 -0.89 -2.27 -7.12
C ILE A 62 0.30 -2.41 -6.17
N LEU A 63 1.09 -3.47 -6.35
CA LEU A 63 2.28 -3.69 -5.55
C LEU A 63 3.30 -2.56 -5.69
N GLN A 64 3.52 -2.07 -6.92
CA GLN A 64 4.42 -0.95 -7.17
C GLN A 64 3.91 0.32 -6.49
N ALA A 65 2.64 0.68 -6.68
CA ALA A 65 2.03 1.87 -6.07
C ALA A 65 2.07 1.80 -4.54
N SER A 66 1.83 0.61 -3.95
CA SER A 66 1.94 0.41 -2.51
C SER A 66 3.36 0.63 -2.01
N ASN A 67 4.34 0.01 -2.65
CA ASN A 67 5.75 0.18 -2.28
C ASN A 67 6.18 1.65 -2.35
N ASP A 68 5.78 2.37 -3.39
CA ASP A 68 6.13 3.78 -3.57
C ASP A 68 5.46 4.67 -2.52
N LEU A 69 4.18 4.43 -2.20
CA LEU A 69 3.44 5.15 -1.17
C LEU A 69 4.03 4.94 0.23
N PHE A 70 4.25 3.68 0.62
CA PHE A 70 4.83 3.38 1.93
C PHE A 70 6.27 3.87 2.05
N LYS A 71 7.06 3.77 0.99
CA LYS A 71 8.43 4.32 0.96
C LYS A 71 8.42 5.84 1.10
N TYR A 72 7.52 6.52 0.40
CA TYR A 72 7.34 7.97 0.52
C TYR A 72 6.95 8.35 1.94
N ALA A 73 5.94 7.69 2.52
CA ALA A 73 5.49 7.94 3.88
C ALA A 73 6.60 7.68 4.91
N ALA A 74 7.32 6.56 4.80
CA ALA A 74 8.43 6.22 5.70
C ALA A 74 9.59 7.24 5.65
N ILE A 75 9.93 7.75 4.47
CA ILE A 75 11.01 8.75 4.32
C ILE A 75 10.56 10.10 4.85
N THR A 76 9.33 10.51 4.54
CA THR A 76 8.82 11.83 4.88
C THR A 76 8.60 11.94 6.39
N THR A 77 8.00 10.94 7.00
CA THR A 77 7.72 10.95 8.45
C THR A 77 8.96 10.74 9.32
N LYS A 78 10.06 10.25 8.75
CA LYS A 78 11.33 10.13 9.47
C LYS A 78 11.88 11.49 9.95
N LYS A 79 11.44 12.59 9.33
CA LYS A 79 11.82 13.97 9.68
C LYS A 79 11.04 14.52 10.89
N TYR A 80 9.96 13.87 11.27
CA TYR A 80 9.13 14.29 12.41
C TYR A 80 9.54 13.50 13.65
N GLU A 81 9.80 14.23 14.75
CA GLU A 81 9.96 13.59 16.04
C GLU A 81 8.62 12.96 16.46
N ALA A 82 8.67 11.70 16.82
CA ALA A 82 7.51 10.98 17.37
C ALA A 82 7.90 10.41 18.74
N PRO A 83 7.06 10.60 19.78
CA PRO A 83 7.39 10.19 21.13
C PRO A 83 7.54 8.67 21.30
N ASN A 84 6.93 7.91 20.41
CA ASN A 84 7.00 6.44 20.37
C ASN A 84 6.64 5.88 18.99
N ASN A 85 6.74 4.56 18.84
CA ASN A 85 6.44 3.90 17.56
C ASN A 85 4.95 3.92 17.18
N THR A 86 4.04 4.02 18.15
CA THR A 86 2.61 4.22 17.85
C THR A 86 2.38 5.56 17.16
N GLU A 87 2.93 6.65 17.69
CA GLU A 87 2.78 7.96 17.07
C GLU A 87 3.53 8.07 15.73
N ARG A 88 4.65 7.35 15.59
CA ARG A 88 5.32 7.23 14.28
C ARG A 88 4.41 6.56 13.24
N LEU A 89 3.73 5.48 13.62
CA LEU A 89 2.74 4.83 12.76
C LEU A 89 1.59 5.77 12.43
N ILE A 90 1.02 6.46 13.42
CA ILE A 90 -0.07 7.42 13.22
C ILE A 90 0.33 8.52 12.23
N ASN A 91 1.50 9.12 12.39
CA ASN A 91 2.01 10.14 11.48
C ASN A 91 2.16 9.61 10.03
N MET A 92 2.57 8.35 9.89
CA MET A 92 2.68 7.71 8.59
C MET A 92 1.31 7.46 7.97
N LEU A 93 0.34 6.97 8.76
CA LEU A 93 -1.03 6.74 8.30
C LEU A 93 -1.73 8.04 7.94
N ASP A 94 -1.49 9.11 8.70
CA ASP A 94 -2.02 10.45 8.41
C ASP A 94 -1.52 10.97 7.06
N LEU A 95 -0.21 10.86 6.80
CA LEU A 95 0.38 11.22 5.52
C LEU A 95 -0.19 10.37 4.35
N ILE A 96 -0.40 9.07 4.58
CA ILE A 96 -1.02 8.19 3.58
C ILE A 96 -2.45 8.65 3.26
N ILE A 97 -3.23 9.01 4.27
CA ILE A 97 -4.58 9.56 4.08
C ILE A 97 -4.55 10.89 3.32
N ASP A 98 -3.57 11.75 3.59
CA ASP A 98 -3.41 13.00 2.84
C ASP A 98 -3.08 12.75 1.37
N VAL A 99 -2.24 11.76 1.05
CA VAL A 99 -2.02 11.33 -0.33
C VAL A 99 -3.32 10.79 -0.96
N PHE A 100 -4.13 10.05 -0.23
CA PHE A 100 -5.44 9.59 -0.71
C PHE A 100 -6.41 10.73 -0.97
N LYS A 101 -6.37 11.81 -0.16
CA LYS A 101 -7.17 13.04 -0.39
C LYS A 101 -6.74 13.75 -1.67
N GLU A 102 -5.44 13.90 -1.88
CA GLU A 102 -4.89 14.55 -3.06
C GLU A 102 -5.11 13.72 -4.32
N TYR A 103 -5.03 12.39 -4.21
CA TYR A 103 -5.16 11.44 -5.32
C TYR A 103 -6.21 10.34 -5.02
N PRO A 104 -7.53 10.65 -5.04
CA PRO A 104 -8.59 9.72 -4.64
C PRO A 104 -8.65 8.43 -5.48
N TYR A 105 -8.08 8.43 -6.69
CA TYR A 105 -7.97 7.23 -7.50
C TYR A 105 -7.03 6.17 -6.89
N ILE A 106 -6.03 6.59 -6.11
CA ILE A 106 -5.10 5.69 -5.44
C ILE A 106 -5.87 4.81 -4.44
N VAL A 107 -6.75 5.40 -3.64
CA VAL A 107 -7.53 4.62 -2.67
C VAL A 107 -8.48 3.62 -3.33
N ARG A 108 -8.99 3.90 -4.55
CA ARG A 108 -9.77 2.93 -5.34
C ARG A 108 -8.96 1.70 -5.73
N ILE A 109 -7.70 1.92 -6.08
CA ILE A 109 -6.77 0.83 -6.41
C ILE A 109 -6.49 0.01 -5.15
N PHE A 110 -6.26 0.64 -4.02
CA PHE A 110 -5.95 -0.04 -2.76
C PHE A 110 -7.09 -0.87 -2.18
N ARG A 111 -8.35 -0.57 -2.49
CA ARG A 111 -9.50 -1.34 -2.00
C ARG A 111 -9.60 -2.76 -2.57
N THR A 112 -9.02 -3.04 -3.73
CA THR A 112 -9.28 -4.27 -4.49
C THR A 112 -8.40 -5.48 -4.12
N SER A 113 -8.09 -5.74 -2.85
CA SER A 113 -7.37 -6.94 -2.36
C SER A 113 -5.86 -6.80 -2.13
N LEU A 114 -5.40 -5.62 -1.73
CA LEU A 114 -4.00 -5.26 -1.76
C LEU A 114 -3.23 -5.41 -0.48
N THR A 115 -3.90 -5.21 0.64
CA THR A 115 -3.24 -5.18 1.94
C THR A 115 -2.50 -6.49 2.19
N TRP A 116 -3.10 -7.63 1.88
CA TRP A 116 -2.48 -8.93 2.03
C TRP A 116 -1.25 -9.11 1.12
N LYS A 117 -1.41 -8.96 -0.19
CA LYS A 117 -0.30 -9.15 -1.16
C LYS A 117 0.86 -8.17 -0.93
N PHE A 118 0.56 -6.95 -0.49
CA PHE A 118 1.58 -5.97 -0.14
C PHE A 118 2.38 -6.42 1.09
N ILE A 119 1.72 -6.82 2.17
CA ILE A 119 2.38 -7.24 3.40
C ILE A 119 3.18 -8.52 3.15
N GLU A 120 2.57 -9.52 2.50
CA GLU A 120 3.24 -10.77 2.13
C GLU A 120 4.50 -10.50 1.30
N ASN A 121 4.40 -9.63 0.29
CA ASN A 121 5.55 -9.27 -0.55
C ASN A 121 6.61 -8.47 0.22
N ALA A 122 6.20 -7.55 1.10
CA ALA A 122 7.14 -6.77 1.90
C ALA A 122 7.93 -7.64 2.90
N ILE A 123 7.32 -8.71 3.42
CA ILE A 123 7.98 -9.67 4.30
C ILE A 123 8.83 -10.66 3.50
N ALA A 124 8.31 -11.19 2.39
CA ALA A 124 8.99 -12.21 1.58
C ALA A 124 10.14 -11.66 0.72
N ASN A 125 10.09 -10.40 0.33
CA ASN A 125 11.06 -9.76 -0.55
C ASN A 125 11.68 -8.51 0.10
N PRO A 126 12.75 -8.65 0.89
CA PRO A 126 13.41 -7.53 1.56
C PRO A 126 14.13 -6.55 0.60
N THR A 127 13.91 -6.67 -0.72
CA THR A 127 14.47 -5.74 -1.72
C THR A 127 14.03 -4.28 -1.51
N ASN A 128 12.93 -4.04 -0.80
CA ASN A 128 12.55 -2.73 -0.31
C ASN A 128 12.93 -2.59 1.18
N GLU A 129 14.23 -2.56 1.44
CA GLU A 129 14.80 -2.51 2.80
C GLU A 129 14.08 -1.53 3.74
N LYS A 130 13.68 -0.35 3.24
CA LYS A 130 13.05 0.68 4.08
C LYS A 130 11.64 0.29 4.55
N VAL A 131 10.83 -0.29 3.68
CA VAL A 131 9.48 -0.75 4.03
C VAL A 131 9.56 -1.99 4.91
N TYR A 132 10.46 -2.93 4.58
CA TYR A 132 10.71 -4.11 5.40
C TYR A 132 11.11 -3.75 6.83
N HIS A 133 12.10 -2.86 7.01
CA HIS A 133 12.55 -2.44 8.33
C HIS A 133 11.45 -1.71 9.11
N LEU A 134 10.65 -0.87 8.43
CA LEU A 134 9.54 -0.18 9.07
C LEU A 134 8.51 -1.17 9.64
N ILE A 135 8.10 -2.16 8.85
CA ILE A 135 7.15 -3.20 9.29
C ILE A 135 7.76 -4.03 10.42
N LYS A 136 9.03 -4.42 10.28
CA LYS A 136 9.75 -5.19 11.30
C LYS A 136 9.89 -4.41 12.62
N ASP A 137 10.24 -3.14 12.56
CA ASP A 137 10.35 -2.29 13.75
C ASP A 137 9.00 -2.15 14.46
N PHE A 138 7.91 -2.03 13.68
CA PHE A 138 6.57 -2.00 14.24
C PHE A 138 6.17 -3.34 14.87
N PHE A 139 6.48 -4.47 14.24
CA PHE A 139 6.24 -5.80 14.83
C PHE A 139 7.03 -5.97 16.12
N ASN A 140 8.34 -5.68 16.11
CA ASN A 140 9.16 -5.72 17.33
C ASN A 140 8.57 -4.85 18.45
N TYR A 141 8.00 -3.70 18.10
CA TYR A 141 7.33 -2.84 19.08
C TYR A 141 6.06 -3.49 19.64
N LEU A 142 5.23 -4.15 18.81
CA LEU A 142 4.05 -4.88 19.29
C LEU A 142 4.41 -6.05 20.21
N LEU A 143 5.52 -6.75 19.96
CA LEU A 143 6.02 -7.81 20.85
C LEU A 143 6.29 -7.28 22.27
N THR A 144 6.66 -6.00 22.43
CA THR A 144 6.85 -5.40 23.77
C THR A 144 5.55 -5.26 24.57
N PHE A 145 4.39 -5.25 23.91
CA PHE A 145 3.07 -5.30 24.54
C PHE A 145 2.60 -6.74 24.84
N GLY A 146 3.36 -7.74 24.40
CA GLY A 146 3.09 -9.16 24.61
C GLY A 146 2.30 -9.83 23.47
N TYR A 147 2.18 -9.17 22.31
CA TYR A 147 1.67 -9.83 21.09
C TYR A 147 2.65 -10.91 20.62
N THR A 148 2.15 -12.01 20.09
CA THR A 148 2.94 -12.96 19.30
C THR A 148 3.17 -12.39 17.89
N ASP A 149 4.09 -13.00 17.11
CA ASP A 149 4.33 -12.61 15.72
C ASP A 149 3.04 -12.66 14.87
N ASP A 150 2.23 -13.70 15.03
CA ASP A 150 0.97 -13.86 14.32
C ASP A 150 -0.06 -12.78 14.72
N GLU A 151 -0.20 -12.49 16.02
CA GLU A 151 -1.10 -11.44 16.51
C GLU A 151 -0.63 -10.05 16.07
N ALA A 152 0.66 -9.79 16.07
CA ALA A 152 1.24 -8.53 15.56
C ALA A 152 0.94 -8.36 14.06
N PHE A 153 1.07 -9.42 13.28
CA PHE A 153 0.72 -9.44 11.87
C PHE A 153 -0.79 -9.18 11.66
N GLN A 154 -1.66 -9.87 12.40
CA GLN A 154 -3.11 -9.70 12.33
C GLN A 154 -3.51 -8.26 12.68
N LEU A 155 -2.94 -7.69 13.76
CA LEU A 155 -3.22 -6.32 14.17
C LEU A 155 -2.76 -5.30 13.11
N PHE A 156 -1.58 -5.48 12.54
CA PHE A 156 -1.08 -4.61 11.48
C PHE A 156 -1.97 -4.66 10.24
N PHE A 157 -2.38 -5.87 9.83
CA PHE A 157 -3.33 -6.07 8.75
C PHE A 157 -4.66 -5.35 9.00
N MET A 158 -5.24 -5.53 10.22
CA MET A 158 -6.49 -4.88 10.61
C MET A 158 -6.38 -3.35 10.56
N ILE A 159 -5.27 -2.78 11.03
CA ILE A 159 -5.04 -1.33 10.98
C ILE A 159 -5.01 -0.82 9.53
N LEU A 160 -4.29 -1.49 8.63
CA LEU A 160 -4.23 -1.10 7.23
C LEU A 160 -5.59 -1.21 6.54
N GLU A 161 -6.32 -2.32 6.75
CA GLU A 161 -7.68 -2.49 6.20
C GLU A 161 -8.63 -1.41 6.72
N LEU A 162 -8.58 -1.09 8.01
CA LEU A 162 -9.40 -0.04 8.62
C LEU A 162 -9.12 1.32 7.97
N VAL A 163 -7.85 1.69 7.83
CA VAL A 163 -7.44 2.96 7.20
C VAL A 163 -7.87 3.02 5.74
N CYS A 164 -7.62 1.97 4.96
CA CYS A 164 -7.99 1.91 3.54
C CYS A 164 -9.52 1.96 3.35
N SER A 165 -10.27 1.19 4.16
CA SER A 165 -11.74 1.15 4.08
C SER A 165 -12.36 2.48 4.47
N MET A 166 -11.92 3.09 5.57
CA MET A 166 -12.43 4.39 6.04
C MET A 166 -12.08 5.51 5.04
N SER A 167 -10.86 5.51 4.51
CA SER A 167 -10.46 6.47 3.48
C SER A 167 -11.33 6.31 2.22
N TYR A 168 -11.56 5.08 1.76
CA TYR A 168 -12.41 4.85 0.59
C TYR A 168 -13.85 5.32 0.81
N THR A 169 -14.48 4.93 1.91
CA THR A 169 -15.89 5.29 2.18
C THR A 169 -16.05 6.78 2.37
N SER A 170 -15.12 7.44 3.03
CA SER A 170 -15.15 8.89 3.22
C SER A 170 -14.86 9.66 1.93
N LEU A 171 -13.73 9.36 1.26
CA LEU A 171 -13.26 10.15 0.10
C LEU A 171 -14.03 9.87 -1.19
N ILE A 172 -14.56 8.66 -1.35
CA ILE A 172 -15.23 8.25 -2.60
C ILE A 172 -16.75 8.21 -2.46
N MET A 173 -17.25 7.78 -1.30
CA MET A 173 -18.69 7.63 -1.06
C MET A 173 -19.28 8.78 -0.23
N GLY A 174 -18.46 9.61 0.42
CA GLY A 174 -18.88 10.71 1.26
C GLY A 174 -19.51 10.29 2.59
N VAL A 175 -19.30 9.06 3.03
CA VAL A 175 -19.90 8.48 4.24
C VAL A 175 -18.85 7.86 5.15
N PRO A 176 -19.07 7.82 6.48
CA PRO A 176 -20.16 8.46 7.22
C PRO A 176 -19.98 9.97 7.37
N SER A 177 -18.77 10.52 7.12
CA SER A 177 -18.45 11.94 7.17
C SER A 177 -17.14 12.22 6.41
N ASP A 178 -16.76 13.50 6.37
CA ASP A 178 -15.47 13.94 5.85
C ASP A 178 -14.30 13.26 6.59
N ILE A 179 -13.24 12.93 5.85
CA ILE A 179 -12.09 12.18 6.39
C ILE A 179 -11.37 12.94 7.51
N ASP A 180 -11.31 14.27 7.45
CA ASP A 180 -10.66 15.07 8.49
C ASP A 180 -11.42 15.01 9.82
N LYS A 181 -12.75 14.82 9.78
CA LYS A 181 -13.57 14.58 10.97
C LYS A 181 -13.40 13.14 11.50
N LEU A 182 -13.11 12.20 10.62
CA LEU A 182 -12.89 10.79 11.00
C LEU A 182 -11.49 10.53 11.54
N LYS A 183 -10.45 11.23 11.06
CA LYS A 183 -9.05 11.04 11.47
C LYS A 183 -8.87 10.95 12.99
N PRO A 184 -9.39 11.87 13.82
CA PRO A 184 -9.20 11.80 15.27
C PRO A 184 -9.76 10.52 15.90
N ILE A 185 -10.95 10.09 15.46
CA ILE A 185 -11.59 8.86 15.96
C ILE A 185 -10.81 7.64 15.51
N LEU A 186 -10.44 7.59 14.23
CA LEU A 186 -9.66 6.50 13.62
C LEU A 186 -8.33 6.32 14.34
N PHE A 187 -7.58 7.40 14.55
CA PHE A 187 -6.27 7.34 15.19
C PHE A 187 -6.36 6.97 16.67
N ASN A 188 -7.38 7.46 17.41
CA ASN A 188 -7.62 7.04 18.78
C ASN A 188 -7.97 5.55 18.87
N SER A 189 -8.77 5.03 17.92
CA SER A 189 -9.08 3.60 17.88
C SER A 189 -7.80 2.76 17.62
N ILE A 190 -6.94 3.20 16.70
CA ILE A 190 -5.67 2.51 16.41
C ILE A 190 -4.75 2.54 17.64
N ARG A 191 -4.63 3.68 18.35
CA ARG A 191 -3.87 3.75 19.61
C ARG A 191 -4.39 2.75 20.64
N SER A 192 -5.71 2.71 20.82
CA SER A 192 -6.36 1.78 21.74
C SER A 192 -6.10 0.33 21.37
N MET A 193 -6.22 -0.04 20.09
CA MET A 193 -5.91 -1.39 19.61
C MET A 193 -4.48 -1.82 19.94
N ILE A 194 -3.50 -0.92 19.79
CA ILE A 194 -2.09 -1.21 20.08
C ILE A 194 -1.85 -1.34 21.58
N GLN A 195 -2.43 -0.44 22.39
CA GLN A 195 -2.15 -0.33 23.82
C GLN A 195 -2.86 -1.38 24.67
N GLN A 196 -4.02 -1.90 24.23
CA GLN A 196 -4.77 -2.91 24.97
C GLN A 196 -4.00 -4.23 25.13
N GLY A 197 -3.03 -4.49 24.26
CA GLY A 197 -2.33 -5.76 24.23
C GLY A 197 -3.19 -6.90 23.66
N PRO A 198 -2.64 -8.11 23.58
CA PRO A 198 -3.36 -9.26 23.05
C PRO A 198 -4.51 -9.69 23.95
N PRO A 199 -5.60 -10.29 23.41
CA PRO A 199 -6.82 -10.60 24.14
C PRO A 199 -6.63 -11.64 25.27
N ASN A 200 -5.54 -12.38 25.26
CA ASN A 200 -5.27 -13.47 26.22
C ASN A 200 -4.22 -13.13 27.30
N LYS A 201 -3.91 -11.87 27.52
CA LYS A 201 -3.07 -11.46 28.66
C LYS A 201 -3.90 -11.57 29.95
N LYS A 202 -3.85 -12.78 30.59
CA LYS A 202 -4.21 -12.95 31.99
C LYS A 202 -3.01 -12.69 32.87
#